data_bbe8fc754b744eea8875d614d2cb7df9
#
_entry.id   bbe8fc754b744eea8875d614d2cb7df9
#
_cell.length_a   1.000
_cell.length_b   1.000
_cell.length_c   1.000
_cell.angle_alpha   90.00
_cell.angle_beta   90.00
_cell.angle_gamma   90.00
#
_symmetry.space_group_name_H-M   'P 1'
#
loop_
_entity.id
_entity.type
_entity.pdbx_description
1 polymer ?
#
loop_
_entity_poly.entity_id
_entity_poly.type
_entity_poly.pdbx_seq_one_letter_code
_entity_poly.pdbx_strand_id
1 'polypeptide(L)'
;MTDTNINKKEVEERHIQAKGGMGVLFLLLFLMAVSIAAVVFGIIFLAEESFVLGGILLGVGILFSCVVGPILFAGLKVLKPNEALVLTLFGQYYGTLTGPGFFYVNPFVTAVNPAAQPAGALQSSSDPGTAALQAAGQAMTSGKKISLKAMTLNNEKQKINDKLGNPIIIGIVVIWRVTNTAKAVFNVDNYKEFLSIQCDSALRNVVRLYPYDISEDGDGVEEKSLRGSSQEIADILKEEIQKKVEIAGLEISEARITHLAYAPEIAAAMLQRQQASAIIDARKLIVEGAVGMVEMALNKLGENDIVTLDEERKAAMVSNLLVVLCGNKDAQPIVNSGSIY
;
A
#
# COMPACT_ATOMS: atom_id res chain seq x y z
N MET A 1 -31.74 3.90 26.72
CA MET A 1 -30.58 3.69 25.84
C MET A 1 -29.97 2.39 26.27
N THR A 2 -30.32 1.31 25.60
CA THR A 2 -29.88 -0.05 25.90
C THR A 2 -28.55 -0.28 25.18
N ASP A 3 -27.47 -0.35 25.94
CA ASP A 3 -26.17 -0.79 25.49
C ASP A 3 -26.28 -2.21 24.94
N THR A 4 -26.39 -2.32 23.64
CA THR A 4 -26.21 -3.61 22.92
C THR A 4 -24.73 -3.90 22.88
N ASN A 5 -24.24 -4.49 23.96
CA ASN A 5 -22.90 -5.06 24.06
C ASN A 5 -22.86 -6.29 23.12
N ILE A 6 -22.71 -6.04 21.82
CA ILE A 6 -22.41 -7.09 20.84
C ILE A 6 -21.02 -7.58 21.20
N ASN A 7 -20.98 -8.69 21.89
CA ASN A 7 -19.80 -9.42 22.29
C ASN A 7 -19.02 -9.80 21.01
N LYS A 8 -18.22 -8.86 20.49
CA LYS A 8 -17.26 -9.09 19.40
C LYS A 8 -16.25 -10.09 19.95
N LYS A 9 -16.51 -11.38 19.80
CA LYS A 9 -15.46 -12.38 19.89
C LYS A 9 -14.46 -12.07 18.80
N GLU A 10 -13.41 -11.32 19.14
CA GLU A 10 -12.25 -11.19 18.26
C GLU A 10 -11.77 -12.62 17.95
N VAL A 11 -11.73 -12.94 16.67
CA VAL A 11 -11.23 -14.25 16.24
C VAL A 11 -9.71 -14.22 16.40
N GLU A 12 -9.22 -14.79 17.50
CA GLU A 12 -7.79 -14.98 17.71
C GLU A 12 -7.25 -16.00 16.71
N GLU A 13 -6.11 -15.66 16.08
CA GLU A 13 -5.48 -16.55 15.13
C GLU A 13 -4.92 -17.79 15.85
N ARG A 14 -5.38 -18.98 15.42
CA ARG A 14 -4.91 -20.26 15.93
C ARG A 14 -4.06 -20.94 14.88
N HIS A 15 -2.77 -21.08 15.13
CA HIS A 15 -1.87 -21.82 14.25
C HIS A 15 -2.05 -23.32 14.45
N ILE A 16 -2.37 -24.04 13.37
CA ILE A 16 -2.51 -25.49 13.39
C ILE A 16 -1.14 -26.12 13.17
N GLN A 17 -0.70 -26.96 14.11
CA GLN A 17 0.42 -27.86 13.87
C GLN A 17 -0.09 -29.09 13.11
N ALA A 18 -0.11 -29.00 11.78
CA ALA A 18 -0.54 -30.14 10.96
C ALA A 18 0.57 -31.19 10.86
N LYS A 19 0.16 -32.47 10.81
CA LYS A 19 1.09 -33.59 10.63
C LYS A 19 1.76 -33.53 9.24
N GLY A 20 3.00 -33.97 9.13
CA GLY A 20 3.66 -34.06 7.84
C GLY A 20 2.88 -34.92 6.84
N GLY A 21 2.50 -34.34 5.71
CA GLY A 21 1.64 -35.00 4.72
C GLY A 21 2.31 -36.14 3.97
N MET A 22 3.66 -36.18 3.92
CA MET A 22 4.39 -37.19 3.15
C MET A 22 4.16 -38.62 3.69
N GLY A 23 4.26 -38.81 5.01
CA GLY A 23 4.00 -40.12 5.61
C GLY A 23 2.56 -40.57 5.41
N VAL A 24 1.60 -39.61 5.54
CA VAL A 24 0.17 -39.91 5.31
C VAL A 24 -0.09 -40.24 3.83
N LEU A 25 0.58 -39.55 2.89
CA LEU A 25 0.47 -39.85 1.46
C LEU A 25 0.89 -41.30 1.16
N PHE A 26 2.05 -41.72 1.65
CA PHE A 26 2.52 -43.12 1.45
C PHE A 26 1.57 -44.12 2.08
N LEU A 27 1.07 -43.84 3.28
CA LEU A 27 0.06 -44.68 3.95
C LEU A 27 -1.21 -44.81 3.08
N LEU A 28 -1.71 -43.69 2.56
CA LEU A 28 -2.92 -43.68 1.72
C LEU A 28 -2.71 -44.43 0.39
N LEU A 29 -1.54 -44.26 -0.24
CA LEU A 29 -1.19 -45.01 -1.44
C LEU A 29 -1.11 -46.52 -1.17
N PHE A 30 -0.52 -46.91 -0.04
CA PHE A 30 -0.46 -48.32 0.37
C PHE A 30 -1.87 -48.88 0.60
N LEU A 31 -2.74 -48.15 1.34
CA LEU A 31 -4.12 -48.56 1.56
C LEU A 31 -4.93 -48.65 0.25
N MET A 32 -4.70 -47.75 -0.70
CA MET A 32 -5.30 -47.83 -2.04
C MET A 32 -4.84 -49.07 -2.77
N ALA A 33 -3.54 -49.42 -2.74
CA ALA A 33 -3.02 -50.64 -3.37
C ALA A 33 -3.62 -51.90 -2.74
N VAL A 34 -3.75 -51.94 -1.40
CA VAL A 34 -4.42 -53.04 -0.68
C VAL A 34 -5.89 -53.12 -1.05
N SER A 35 -6.59 -52.00 -1.18
CA SER A 35 -8.00 -51.95 -1.60
C SER A 35 -8.19 -52.51 -3.03
N ILE A 36 -7.31 -52.14 -3.95
CA ILE A 36 -7.34 -52.65 -5.33
C ILE A 36 -7.07 -54.17 -5.34
N ALA A 37 -6.09 -54.63 -4.56
CA ALA A 37 -5.81 -56.08 -4.40
C ALA A 37 -7.04 -56.82 -3.83
N ALA A 38 -7.72 -56.24 -2.84
CA ALA A 38 -8.95 -56.82 -2.27
C ALA A 38 -10.07 -56.95 -3.32
N VAL A 39 -10.22 -55.96 -4.22
CA VAL A 39 -11.18 -56.06 -5.34
C VAL A 39 -10.80 -57.23 -6.28
N VAL A 40 -9.52 -57.35 -6.65
CA VAL A 40 -9.04 -58.41 -7.54
C VAL A 40 -9.24 -59.80 -6.91
N PHE A 41 -8.84 -59.98 -5.64
CA PHE A 41 -9.05 -61.23 -4.92
C PHE A 41 -10.54 -61.53 -4.72
N GLY A 42 -11.37 -60.51 -4.46
CA GLY A 42 -12.81 -60.64 -4.35
C GLY A 42 -13.46 -61.21 -5.61
N ILE A 43 -12.99 -60.78 -6.80
CA ILE A 43 -13.42 -61.32 -8.10
C ILE A 43 -12.99 -62.80 -8.25
N ILE A 44 -11.76 -63.13 -7.86
CA ILE A 44 -11.22 -64.51 -7.95
C ILE A 44 -12.04 -65.44 -7.04
N PHE A 45 -12.28 -65.06 -5.78
CA PHE A 45 -13.10 -65.85 -4.82
C PHE A 45 -14.56 -66.03 -5.25
N LEU A 46 -15.12 -65.05 -5.96
CA LEU A 46 -16.47 -65.19 -6.55
C LEU A 46 -16.46 -66.26 -7.69
N ALA A 47 -15.34 -66.34 -8.46
CA ALA A 47 -15.18 -67.33 -9.50
C ALA A 47 -14.99 -68.76 -8.93
N GLU A 48 -14.44 -68.88 -7.69
CA GLU A 48 -14.22 -70.16 -6.98
C GLU A 48 -15.41 -70.58 -6.09
N GLU A 49 -16.63 -70.07 -6.35
CA GLU A 49 -17.89 -70.37 -5.64
C GLU A 49 -17.95 -69.94 -4.15
N SER A 50 -16.98 -69.22 -3.63
CA SER A 50 -17.04 -68.66 -2.27
C SER A 50 -17.75 -67.32 -2.24
N PHE A 51 -19.05 -67.29 -2.52
CA PHE A 51 -19.84 -66.06 -2.76
C PHE A 51 -19.85 -65.07 -1.59
N VAL A 52 -19.84 -65.53 -0.34
CA VAL A 52 -19.93 -64.66 0.84
C VAL A 52 -18.60 -63.91 1.02
N LEU A 53 -17.50 -64.59 1.00
CA LEU A 53 -16.17 -64.03 1.23
C LEU A 53 -15.74 -63.12 0.06
N GLY A 54 -15.98 -63.55 -1.17
CA GLY A 54 -15.73 -62.75 -2.38
C GLY A 54 -16.58 -61.48 -2.43
N GLY A 55 -17.87 -61.57 -2.06
CA GLY A 55 -18.77 -60.41 -2.03
C GLY A 55 -18.38 -59.36 -0.98
N ILE A 56 -17.94 -59.77 0.23
CA ILE A 56 -17.48 -58.86 1.26
C ILE A 56 -16.18 -58.13 0.82
N LEU A 57 -15.19 -58.85 0.33
CA LEU A 57 -13.94 -58.30 -0.13
C LEU A 57 -14.16 -57.29 -1.26
N LEU A 58 -15.00 -57.61 -2.21
CA LEU A 58 -15.31 -56.73 -3.35
C LEU A 58 -16.06 -55.50 -2.89
N GLY A 59 -17.07 -55.63 -2.02
CA GLY A 59 -17.83 -54.49 -1.47
C GLY A 59 -16.97 -53.52 -0.66
N VAL A 60 -16.11 -54.04 0.24
CA VAL A 60 -15.18 -53.22 1.03
C VAL A 60 -14.14 -52.54 0.16
N GLY A 61 -13.58 -53.27 -0.80
CA GLY A 61 -12.58 -52.75 -1.73
C GLY A 61 -13.11 -51.63 -2.60
N ILE A 62 -14.31 -51.77 -3.17
CA ILE A 62 -14.94 -50.70 -3.97
C ILE A 62 -15.31 -49.52 -3.11
N LEU A 63 -15.90 -49.74 -1.92
CA LEU A 63 -16.27 -48.65 -1.01
C LEU A 63 -15.05 -47.82 -0.61
N PHE A 64 -13.93 -48.46 -0.26
CA PHE A 64 -12.71 -47.76 0.10
C PHE A 64 -12.12 -47.02 -1.09
N SER A 65 -11.99 -47.66 -2.24
CA SER A 65 -11.37 -47.05 -3.44
C SER A 65 -12.19 -45.89 -3.99
N CYS A 66 -13.54 -46.01 -4.05
CA CYS A 66 -14.39 -45.00 -4.69
C CYS A 66 -14.87 -43.90 -3.74
N VAL A 67 -15.00 -44.18 -2.43
CA VAL A 67 -15.56 -43.22 -1.48
C VAL A 67 -14.55 -42.76 -0.44
N VAL A 68 -14.00 -43.68 0.34
CA VAL A 68 -13.14 -43.33 1.48
C VAL A 68 -11.78 -42.76 1.00
N GLY A 69 -11.15 -43.38 -0.01
CA GLY A 69 -9.87 -42.96 -0.54
C GLY A 69 -9.88 -41.50 -1.02
N PRO A 70 -10.73 -41.10 -1.97
CA PRO A 70 -10.80 -39.73 -2.47
C PRO A 70 -11.08 -38.71 -1.36
N ILE A 71 -11.93 -39.02 -0.38
CA ILE A 71 -12.19 -38.15 0.77
C ILE A 71 -10.91 -37.95 1.59
N LEU A 72 -10.16 -39.00 1.90
CA LEU A 72 -8.93 -38.88 2.65
C LEU A 72 -7.84 -38.11 1.88
N PHE A 73 -7.75 -38.30 0.57
CA PHE A 73 -6.83 -37.52 -0.29
C PHE A 73 -7.15 -36.02 -0.29
N ALA A 74 -8.43 -35.63 -0.14
CA ALA A 74 -8.83 -34.23 -0.05
C ALA A 74 -8.20 -33.47 1.16
N GLY A 75 -7.79 -34.22 2.20
CA GLY A 75 -7.08 -33.67 3.37
C GLY A 75 -5.63 -33.26 3.11
N LEU A 76 -5.02 -33.63 1.99
CA LEU A 76 -3.65 -33.26 1.65
C LEU A 76 -3.59 -31.85 1.10
N LYS A 77 -2.77 -30.97 1.72
CA LYS A 77 -2.60 -29.56 1.34
C LYS A 77 -1.12 -29.23 1.15
N VAL A 78 -0.82 -28.50 0.09
CA VAL A 78 0.53 -28.00 -0.22
C VAL A 78 0.55 -26.51 -0.01
N LEU A 79 1.46 -26.01 0.84
CA LEU A 79 1.72 -24.60 1.03
C LEU A 79 3.11 -24.22 0.54
N LYS A 80 3.18 -23.07 -0.16
CA LYS A 80 4.45 -22.45 -0.55
C LYS A 80 4.95 -21.53 0.56
N PRO A 81 6.22 -21.11 0.55
CA PRO A 81 6.73 -20.08 1.43
C PRO A 81 5.89 -18.79 1.35
N ASN A 82 5.59 -18.19 2.50
CA ASN A 82 4.78 -16.96 2.60
C ASN A 82 3.35 -17.11 2.03
N GLU A 83 2.78 -18.28 2.14
CA GLU A 83 1.35 -18.54 1.94
C GLU A 83 0.72 -19.02 3.24
N ALA A 84 -0.52 -18.64 3.47
CA ALA A 84 -1.35 -19.13 4.56
C ALA A 84 -2.67 -19.68 4.03
N LEU A 85 -3.24 -20.63 4.77
CA LEU A 85 -4.52 -21.23 4.47
C LEU A 85 -5.41 -21.15 5.70
N VAL A 86 -6.45 -20.33 5.64
CA VAL A 86 -7.45 -20.22 6.70
C VAL A 86 -8.49 -21.32 6.51
N LEU A 87 -8.64 -22.17 7.51
CA LEU A 87 -9.47 -23.37 7.47
C LEU A 87 -10.71 -23.20 8.35
N THR A 88 -11.86 -23.58 7.80
CA THR A 88 -13.13 -23.65 8.51
C THR A 88 -13.66 -25.08 8.48
N LEU A 89 -14.24 -25.52 9.58
CA LEU A 89 -14.91 -26.81 9.72
C LEU A 89 -16.39 -26.56 10.01
N PHE A 90 -17.27 -26.92 9.09
CA PHE A 90 -18.73 -26.72 9.20
C PHE A 90 -19.11 -25.27 9.59
N GLY A 91 -18.41 -24.27 9.00
CA GLY A 91 -18.67 -22.86 9.26
C GLY A 91 -17.96 -22.27 10.50
N GLN A 92 -17.33 -23.09 11.33
CA GLN A 92 -16.54 -22.62 12.47
C GLN A 92 -15.05 -22.46 12.07
N TYR A 93 -14.39 -21.44 12.61
CA TYR A 93 -12.94 -21.27 12.43
C TYR A 93 -12.18 -22.42 13.08
N TYR A 94 -11.53 -23.23 12.26
CA TYR A 94 -10.74 -24.37 12.72
C TYR A 94 -9.30 -23.95 13.06
N GLY A 95 -8.71 -23.09 12.23
CA GLY A 95 -7.38 -22.52 12.43
C GLY A 95 -6.70 -22.16 11.12
N THR A 96 -5.51 -21.56 11.23
CA THR A 96 -4.69 -21.15 10.10
C THR A 96 -3.48 -22.06 9.97
N LEU A 97 -3.25 -22.54 8.76
CA LEU A 97 -2.08 -23.31 8.40
C LEU A 97 -1.06 -22.35 7.75
N THR A 98 0.12 -22.21 8.37
CA THR A 98 1.20 -21.34 7.93
C THR A 98 2.49 -22.14 7.75
N GLY A 99 3.40 -21.62 6.93
CA GLY A 99 4.71 -22.24 6.67
C GLY A 99 4.75 -23.12 5.43
N PRO A 100 5.93 -23.28 4.82
CA PRO A 100 6.11 -24.09 3.62
C PRO A 100 6.07 -25.56 3.96
N GLY A 101 5.36 -26.35 3.16
CA GLY A 101 5.36 -27.77 3.35
C GLY A 101 4.18 -28.49 2.73
N PHE A 102 4.21 -29.80 2.93
CA PHE A 102 3.13 -30.70 2.58
C PHE A 102 2.48 -31.23 3.86
N PHE A 103 1.21 -30.91 4.04
CA PHE A 103 0.49 -31.15 5.28
C PHE A 103 -0.75 -32.00 5.06
N TYR A 104 -1.09 -32.77 6.09
CA TYR A 104 -2.36 -33.46 6.16
C TYR A 104 -3.24 -32.80 7.23
N VAL A 105 -4.41 -32.36 6.82
CA VAL A 105 -5.45 -31.78 7.67
C VAL A 105 -6.72 -32.59 7.56
N ASN A 106 -7.68 -32.37 8.46
CA ASN A 106 -8.98 -33.02 8.39
C ASN A 106 -9.59 -32.83 6.98
N PRO A 107 -10.01 -33.91 6.28
CA PRO A 107 -10.53 -33.82 4.92
C PRO A 107 -11.83 -32.98 4.80
N PHE A 108 -12.56 -32.80 5.88
CA PHE A 108 -13.81 -32.00 5.89
C PHE A 108 -13.59 -30.50 6.07
N VAL A 109 -12.35 -30.03 6.27
CA VAL A 109 -12.06 -28.59 6.35
C VAL A 109 -12.09 -27.94 4.98
N THR A 110 -12.71 -26.77 4.92
CA THR A 110 -12.73 -25.93 3.73
C THR A 110 -11.83 -24.72 3.93
N ALA A 111 -11.09 -24.35 2.88
CA ALA A 111 -10.28 -23.14 2.89
C ALA A 111 -11.13 -21.94 2.44
N VAL A 112 -11.01 -20.84 3.16
CA VAL A 112 -11.76 -19.60 2.90
C VAL A 112 -10.79 -18.47 2.61
N ASN A 113 -11.05 -17.74 1.52
CA ASN A 113 -10.38 -16.49 1.18
C ASN A 113 -11.40 -15.57 0.49
N PRO A 114 -11.98 -14.60 1.20
CA PRO A 114 -13.01 -13.72 0.64
C PRO A 114 -12.47 -12.76 -0.45
N ALA A 115 -11.18 -12.45 -0.42
CA ALA A 115 -10.54 -11.60 -1.43
C ALA A 115 -10.10 -12.36 -2.70
N ALA A 116 -10.42 -13.67 -2.80
CA ALA A 116 -10.22 -14.43 -4.03
C ALA A 116 -11.23 -13.98 -5.08
N GLN A 117 -10.75 -13.48 -6.21
CA GLN A 117 -11.64 -13.22 -7.33
C GLN A 117 -12.30 -14.53 -7.76
N PRO A 118 -13.62 -14.54 -7.99
CA PRO A 118 -14.30 -15.72 -8.54
C PRO A 118 -13.64 -16.06 -9.87
N ALA A 119 -13.36 -17.35 -10.06
CA ALA A 119 -12.66 -17.88 -11.25
C ALA A 119 -13.34 -17.60 -12.61
N GLY A 120 -14.50 -16.93 -12.60
CA GLY A 120 -15.25 -16.53 -13.78
C GLY A 120 -14.92 -15.17 -14.38
N ALA A 121 -14.02 -14.39 -13.78
CA ALA A 121 -13.67 -13.04 -14.26
C ALA A 121 -12.49 -13.00 -15.24
N LEU A 122 -11.87 -14.13 -15.55
CA LEU A 122 -10.86 -14.23 -16.62
C LEU A 122 -11.61 -14.36 -17.95
N GLN A 123 -11.61 -13.26 -18.67
CA GLN A 123 -12.13 -13.10 -20.01
C GLN A 123 -11.84 -14.30 -20.92
N SER A 124 -12.89 -14.75 -21.57
CA SER A 124 -12.92 -15.63 -22.71
C SER A 124 -11.84 -15.32 -23.75
N SER A 125 -10.81 -16.14 -23.83
CA SER A 125 -10.05 -16.35 -25.04
C SER A 125 -10.27 -17.78 -25.54
N SER A 126 -11.06 -17.87 -26.58
CA SER A 126 -11.20 -18.89 -27.62
C SER A 126 -10.39 -20.18 -27.44
N ASP A 127 -10.99 -21.19 -26.83
CA ASP A 127 -11.10 -22.59 -27.28
C ASP A 127 -11.86 -23.44 -26.21
N PRO A 128 -13.02 -24.04 -26.54
CA PRO A 128 -13.91 -24.57 -25.48
C PRO A 128 -13.54 -25.96 -24.92
N GLY A 129 -12.55 -26.64 -25.45
CA GLY A 129 -12.35 -28.06 -25.14
C GLY A 129 -11.29 -28.42 -24.10
N THR A 130 -10.17 -27.69 -24.06
CA THR A 130 -9.04 -27.96 -23.16
C THR A 130 -8.91 -26.96 -22.01
N ALA A 131 -9.49 -25.79 -22.17
CA ALA A 131 -9.48 -24.72 -21.16
C ALA A 131 -10.32 -25.05 -19.92
N ALA A 132 -11.41 -25.81 -20.07
CA ALA A 132 -12.31 -26.12 -18.96
C ALA A 132 -11.71 -27.05 -17.89
N LEU A 133 -10.91 -28.03 -18.27
CA LEU A 133 -10.28 -28.98 -17.35
C LEU A 133 -9.07 -28.35 -16.64
N GLN A 134 -8.30 -27.51 -17.32
CA GLN A 134 -7.16 -26.78 -16.73
C GLN A 134 -7.63 -25.62 -15.86
N ALA A 135 -8.68 -24.92 -16.26
CA ALA A 135 -9.29 -23.86 -15.45
C ALA A 135 -9.92 -24.39 -14.16
N ALA A 136 -10.59 -25.55 -14.21
CA ALA A 136 -11.16 -26.19 -13.03
C ALA A 136 -10.10 -26.64 -12.01
N GLY A 137 -8.95 -27.15 -12.47
CA GLY A 137 -7.86 -27.58 -11.58
C GLY A 137 -7.11 -26.39 -10.93
N GLN A 138 -6.88 -25.30 -11.66
CA GLN A 138 -6.22 -24.12 -11.14
C GLN A 138 -7.14 -23.23 -10.30
N ALA A 139 -8.40 -23.14 -10.64
CA ALA A 139 -9.40 -22.38 -9.89
C ALA A 139 -9.69 -22.98 -8.49
N MET A 140 -9.57 -24.32 -8.32
CA MET A 140 -9.81 -24.95 -7.03
C MET A 140 -8.72 -24.73 -5.98
N THR A 141 -7.50 -24.38 -6.36
CA THR A 141 -6.38 -24.28 -5.42
C THR A 141 -5.75 -22.90 -5.30
N SER A 142 -5.74 -22.09 -6.35
CA SER A 142 -5.03 -20.81 -6.36
C SER A 142 -5.78 -19.67 -5.64
N GLY A 143 -7.10 -19.69 -5.67
CA GLY A 143 -7.93 -18.63 -5.07
C GLY A 143 -8.13 -18.74 -3.54
N LYS A 144 -7.86 -19.90 -2.94
CA LYS A 144 -8.15 -20.14 -1.51
C LYS A 144 -7.02 -19.80 -0.56
N LYS A 145 -5.82 -19.54 -1.08
CA LYS A 145 -4.63 -19.21 -0.30
C LYS A 145 -4.49 -17.71 -0.12
N ILE A 146 -3.97 -17.30 1.03
CA ILE A 146 -3.67 -15.91 1.35
C ILE A 146 -2.16 -15.70 1.24
N SER A 147 -1.74 -14.68 0.51
CA SER A 147 -0.33 -14.29 0.43
C SER A 147 0.05 -13.47 1.66
N LEU A 148 1.14 -13.87 2.32
CA LEU A 148 1.77 -13.11 3.42
C LEU A 148 2.93 -12.23 2.92
N LYS A 149 3.17 -12.21 1.61
CA LYS A 149 4.21 -11.36 1.00
C LYS A 149 3.80 -9.89 1.09
N ALA A 150 4.80 -9.02 1.04
CA ALA A 150 4.54 -7.61 0.81
C ALA A 150 3.85 -7.42 -0.55
N MET A 151 2.75 -6.70 -0.55
CA MET A 151 1.95 -6.38 -1.72
C MET A 151 1.91 -4.86 -1.88
N THR A 152 1.78 -4.41 -3.11
CA THR A 152 1.69 -2.99 -3.43
C THR A 152 0.27 -2.65 -3.87
N LEU A 153 -0.32 -1.66 -3.23
CA LEU A 153 -1.55 -1.03 -3.66
C LEU A 153 -1.19 0.32 -4.28
N ASN A 154 -1.47 0.49 -5.56
CA ASN A 154 -1.42 1.78 -6.23
C ASN A 154 -2.85 2.32 -6.27
N ASN A 155 -3.11 3.33 -5.43
CA ASN A 155 -4.44 3.91 -5.35
C ASN A 155 -4.65 4.91 -6.49
N GLU A 156 -5.88 5.02 -6.97
CA GLU A 156 -6.21 5.94 -8.06
C GLU A 156 -6.00 7.40 -7.63
N LYS A 157 -5.67 8.24 -8.60
CA LYS A 157 -5.51 9.68 -8.36
C LYS A 157 -6.86 10.29 -7.98
N GLN A 158 -6.88 11.02 -6.88
CA GLN A 158 -8.07 11.68 -6.36
C GLN A 158 -7.93 13.19 -6.41
N LYS A 159 -9.06 13.86 -6.67
CA LYS A 159 -9.16 15.32 -6.55
C LYS A 159 -9.64 15.65 -5.14
N ILE A 160 -8.79 16.34 -4.37
CA ILE A 160 -9.04 16.70 -2.97
C ILE A 160 -8.65 18.18 -2.79
N ASN A 161 -9.35 18.90 -1.91
CA ASN A 161 -8.95 20.25 -1.54
C ASN A 161 -7.90 20.19 -0.42
N ASP A 162 -6.86 21.01 -0.56
CA ASP A 162 -5.85 21.22 0.47
C ASP A 162 -6.37 22.07 1.65
N LYS A 163 -5.51 22.40 2.62
CA LYS A 163 -5.85 23.24 3.79
C LYS A 163 -6.39 24.63 3.38
N LEU A 164 -5.91 25.18 2.27
CA LEU A 164 -6.30 26.49 1.75
C LEU A 164 -7.55 26.43 0.86
N GLY A 165 -8.10 25.23 0.61
CA GLY A 165 -9.25 25.02 -0.26
C GLY A 165 -8.89 24.89 -1.75
N ASN A 166 -7.62 24.83 -2.10
CA ASN A 166 -7.18 24.63 -3.48
C ASN A 166 -7.41 23.18 -3.91
N PRO A 167 -8.08 22.92 -5.04
CA PRO A 167 -8.22 21.56 -5.57
C PRO A 167 -6.90 21.05 -6.10
N ILE A 168 -6.45 19.92 -5.55
CA ILE A 168 -5.24 19.20 -5.95
C ILE A 168 -5.59 17.78 -6.41
N ILE A 169 -4.76 17.24 -7.29
CA ILE A 169 -4.82 15.84 -7.70
C ILE A 169 -3.65 15.13 -7.02
N ILE A 170 -3.98 14.13 -6.21
CA ILE A 170 -3.00 13.37 -5.45
C ILE A 170 -3.23 11.89 -5.62
N GLY A 171 -2.14 11.13 -5.74
CA GLY A 171 -2.12 9.66 -5.75
C GLY A 171 -1.12 9.13 -4.76
N ILE A 172 -1.39 7.96 -4.22
CA ILE A 172 -0.51 7.28 -3.27
C ILE A 172 -0.25 5.85 -3.68
N VAL A 173 0.90 5.35 -3.28
CA VAL A 173 1.24 3.94 -3.29
C VAL A 173 1.46 3.47 -1.86
N VAL A 174 0.90 2.32 -1.53
CA VAL A 174 0.97 1.72 -0.19
C VAL A 174 1.54 0.31 -0.31
N ILE A 175 2.61 0.05 0.45
CA ILE A 175 3.20 -1.29 0.59
C ILE A 175 2.66 -1.88 1.90
N TRP A 176 2.04 -3.04 1.81
CA TRP A 176 1.33 -3.67 2.90
C TRP A 176 1.47 -5.18 2.88
N ARG A 177 1.19 -5.83 4.00
CA ARG A 177 1.14 -7.30 4.12
C ARG A 177 0.05 -7.74 5.09
N VAL A 178 -0.36 -8.99 4.98
CA VAL A 178 -1.26 -9.61 5.95
C VAL A 178 -0.43 -10.17 7.11
N THR A 179 -0.71 -9.70 8.32
CA THR A 179 -0.06 -10.19 9.54
C THR A 179 -0.97 -11.13 10.32
N ASN A 180 -2.27 -10.87 10.32
CA ASN A 180 -3.25 -11.73 10.96
C ASN A 180 -4.29 -12.19 9.93
N THR A 181 -4.18 -13.45 9.51
CA THR A 181 -5.01 -14.01 8.45
C THR A 181 -6.45 -14.24 8.89
N ALA A 182 -6.68 -14.54 10.18
CA ALA A 182 -8.00 -14.72 10.72
C ALA A 182 -8.79 -13.40 10.71
N LYS A 183 -8.17 -12.29 11.15
CA LYS A 183 -8.78 -10.96 11.07
C LYS A 183 -9.07 -10.56 9.61
N ALA A 184 -8.15 -10.84 8.69
CA ALA A 184 -8.31 -10.50 7.27
C ALA A 184 -9.48 -11.24 6.60
N VAL A 185 -9.83 -12.44 7.09
CA VAL A 185 -10.89 -13.28 6.50
C VAL A 185 -12.25 -13.06 7.18
N PHE A 186 -12.25 -12.85 8.50
CA PHE A 186 -13.51 -12.87 9.27
C PHE A 186 -13.98 -11.50 9.74
N ASN A 187 -13.13 -10.48 9.78
CA ASN A 187 -13.53 -9.15 10.20
C ASN A 187 -13.95 -8.25 9.04
N VAL A 188 -13.52 -8.54 7.81
CA VAL A 188 -13.84 -7.77 6.59
C VAL A 188 -14.14 -8.69 5.42
N ASP A 189 -15.09 -8.30 4.57
CA ASP A 189 -15.49 -9.13 3.43
C ASP A 189 -14.40 -9.23 2.37
N ASN A 190 -13.75 -8.12 2.05
CA ASN A 190 -12.65 -8.08 1.09
C ASN A 190 -11.55 -7.13 1.61
N TYR A 191 -10.53 -7.70 2.20
CA TYR A 191 -9.45 -6.92 2.83
C TYR A 191 -8.67 -6.04 1.83
N LYS A 192 -8.63 -6.37 0.53
CA LYS A 192 -7.97 -5.55 -0.48
C LYS A 192 -8.79 -4.29 -0.81
N GLU A 193 -10.07 -4.48 -1.02
CA GLU A 193 -11.00 -3.38 -1.28
C GLU A 193 -11.17 -2.50 -0.05
N PHE A 194 -11.27 -3.13 1.14
CA PHE A 194 -11.28 -2.42 2.40
C PHE A 194 -10.05 -1.53 2.57
N LEU A 195 -8.84 -2.06 2.30
CA LEU A 195 -7.60 -1.27 2.34
C LEU A 195 -7.66 -0.07 1.39
N SER A 196 -8.10 -0.26 0.14
CA SER A 196 -8.21 0.83 -0.84
C SER A 196 -9.12 1.95 -0.33
N ILE A 197 -10.31 1.61 0.18
CA ILE A 197 -11.26 2.57 0.73
C ILE A 197 -10.68 3.30 1.97
N GLN A 198 -9.97 2.58 2.84
CA GLN A 198 -9.35 3.21 4.01
C GLN A 198 -8.17 4.11 3.63
N CYS A 199 -7.39 3.75 2.59
CA CYS A 199 -6.36 4.61 2.04
C CYS A 199 -6.93 5.91 1.49
N ASP A 200 -8.04 5.85 0.75
CA ASP A 200 -8.74 7.03 0.22
C ASP A 200 -9.24 7.94 1.34
N SER A 201 -9.83 7.34 2.37
CA SER A 201 -10.33 8.07 3.53
C SER A 201 -9.20 8.74 4.33
N ALA A 202 -8.09 8.03 4.57
CA ALA A 202 -6.93 8.56 5.27
C ALA A 202 -6.25 9.69 4.48
N LEU A 203 -6.07 9.47 3.18
CA LEU A 203 -5.50 10.47 2.28
C LEU A 203 -6.29 11.78 2.33
N ARG A 204 -7.61 11.70 2.23
CA ARG A 204 -8.50 12.87 2.28
C ARG A 204 -8.41 13.60 3.62
N ASN A 205 -8.28 12.88 4.72
CA ASN A 205 -8.15 13.48 6.05
C ASN A 205 -6.80 14.20 6.20
N VAL A 206 -5.70 13.57 5.80
CA VAL A 206 -4.35 14.12 5.92
C VAL A 206 -4.18 15.33 5.01
N VAL A 207 -4.60 15.25 3.74
CA VAL A 207 -4.44 16.34 2.76
C VAL A 207 -5.13 17.64 3.22
N ARG A 208 -6.27 17.54 3.88
CA ARG A 208 -7.00 18.73 4.38
C ARG A 208 -6.27 19.47 5.50
N LEU A 209 -5.29 18.86 6.14
CA LEU A 209 -4.55 19.47 7.24
C LEU A 209 -3.35 20.30 6.76
N TYR A 210 -2.87 20.06 5.54
CA TYR A 210 -1.66 20.67 5.02
C TYR A 210 -1.92 21.45 3.73
N PRO A 211 -1.26 22.63 3.55
CA PRO A 211 -1.28 23.34 2.27
C PRO A 211 -0.45 22.58 1.23
N TYR A 212 -0.74 22.79 -0.04
CA TYR A 212 0.06 22.24 -1.14
C TYR A 212 1.51 22.72 -1.08
N ASP A 213 1.71 24.02 -0.91
CA ASP A 213 3.00 24.69 -0.82
C ASP A 213 2.98 25.75 0.27
N ILE A 214 4.15 26.12 0.79
CA ILE A 214 4.26 27.14 1.84
C ILE A 214 4.13 28.50 1.17
N SER A 215 3.27 29.37 1.71
CA SER A 215 3.29 30.79 1.40
C SER A 215 4.25 31.46 2.39
N GLU A 216 5.27 32.16 1.93
CA GLU A 216 6.29 32.82 2.77
C GLU A 216 5.73 33.97 3.64
N ASP A 217 4.45 34.27 3.54
CA ASP A 217 3.75 35.30 4.34
C ASP A 217 3.46 34.90 5.80
N GLY A 218 3.94 33.74 6.26
CA GLY A 218 3.70 33.22 7.61
C GLY A 218 4.82 33.54 8.59
N ASP A 219 4.50 34.08 9.74
CA ASP A 219 5.34 34.36 10.91
C ASP A 219 6.26 33.20 11.32
N GLY A 220 7.39 32.97 10.64
CA GLY A 220 8.52 32.20 11.14
C GLY A 220 8.28 30.76 11.66
N VAL A 221 7.06 30.24 11.57
CA VAL A 221 6.73 28.86 11.92
C VAL A 221 6.96 27.99 10.69
N GLU A 222 7.81 27.00 10.81
CA GLU A 222 8.00 25.96 9.78
C GLU A 222 6.67 25.21 9.54
N GLU A 223 5.81 25.81 8.72
CA GLU A 223 4.54 25.18 8.36
C GLU A 223 4.84 24.05 7.37
N LYS A 224 4.42 22.83 7.73
CA LYS A 224 4.60 21.65 6.86
C LYS A 224 3.70 21.78 5.64
N SER A 225 4.24 21.49 4.45
CA SER A 225 3.50 21.46 3.20
C SER A 225 3.55 20.08 2.54
N LEU A 226 2.54 19.79 1.72
CA LEU A 226 2.47 18.51 0.98
C LEU A 226 3.67 18.32 0.04
N ARG A 227 4.21 19.41 -0.50
CA ARG A 227 5.34 19.41 -1.40
C ARG A 227 6.69 19.38 -0.68
N GLY A 228 6.85 20.25 0.32
CA GLY A 228 8.12 20.43 1.03
C GLY A 228 8.41 19.32 2.05
N SER A 229 7.39 18.87 2.77
CA SER A 229 7.51 17.90 3.86
C SER A 229 6.96 16.51 3.48
N SER A 230 7.16 16.09 2.24
CA SER A 230 6.53 14.90 1.67
C SER A 230 6.82 13.61 2.45
N GLN A 231 8.02 13.47 3.04
CA GLN A 231 8.38 12.28 3.83
C GLN A 231 7.64 12.25 5.17
N GLU A 232 7.59 13.35 5.89
CA GLU A 232 6.88 13.43 7.17
C GLU A 232 5.37 13.19 6.99
N ILE A 233 4.80 13.72 5.91
CA ILE A 233 3.40 13.51 5.56
C ILE A 233 3.14 12.05 5.18
N ALA A 234 4.09 11.40 4.50
CA ALA A 234 4.04 9.98 4.20
C ALA A 234 4.02 9.13 5.48
N ASP A 235 4.80 9.49 6.49
CA ASP A 235 4.82 8.81 7.79
C ASP A 235 3.50 9.00 8.55
N ILE A 236 2.96 10.22 8.57
CA ILE A 236 1.64 10.51 9.15
C ILE A 236 0.54 9.72 8.43
N LEU A 237 0.60 9.68 7.10
CA LEU A 237 -0.35 8.92 6.28
C LEU A 237 -0.28 7.43 6.58
N LYS A 238 0.93 6.87 6.71
CA LYS A 238 1.16 5.48 7.11
C LYS A 238 0.49 5.18 8.45
N GLU A 239 0.69 6.03 9.47
CA GLU A 239 0.08 5.85 10.79
C GLU A 239 -1.45 5.91 10.74
N GLU A 240 -2.00 6.87 10.00
CA GLU A 240 -3.45 7.01 9.85
C GLU A 240 -4.08 5.83 9.12
N ILE A 241 -3.43 5.31 8.08
CA ILE A 241 -3.89 4.10 7.40
C ILE A 241 -3.78 2.91 8.34
N GLN A 242 -2.65 2.75 9.06
CA GLN A 242 -2.41 1.63 9.97
C GLN A 242 -3.51 1.52 11.04
N LYS A 243 -3.87 2.62 11.68
CA LYS A 243 -4.96 2.66 12.69
C LYS A 243 -6.30 2.14 12.14
N LYS A 244 -6.58 2.46 10.87
CA LYS A 244 -7.84 2.07 10.22
C LYS A 244 -7.87 0.62 9.76
N VAL A 245 -6.70 0.05 9.38
CA VAL A 245 -6.63 -1.31 8.80
C VAL A 245 -6.24 -2.38 9.81
N GLU A 246 -5.93 -2.00 11.04
CA GLU A 246 -5.59 -2.94 12.13
C GLU A 246 -6.70 -3.95 12.40
N ILE A 247 -7.96 -3.54 12.28
CA ILE A 247 -9.13 -4.41 12.42
C ILE A 247 -9.13 -5.56 11.41
N ALA A 248 -8.57 -5.32 10.22
CA ALA A 248 -8.43 -6.33 9.16
C ALA A 248 -7.14 -7.15 9.26
N GLY A 249 -6.32 -6.96 10.31
CA GLY A 249 -5.05 -7.68 10.50
C GLY A 249 -4.02 -7.40 9.40
N LEU A 250 -4.03 -6.18 8.85
CA LEU A 250 -3.08 -5.71 7.85
C LEU A 250 -2.02 -4.83 8.50
N GLU A 251 -0.81 -4.91 7.97
CA GLU A 251 0.32 -4.07 8.36
C GLU A 251 0.78 -3.23 7.16
N ILE A 252 0.89 -1.94 7.38
CA ILE A 252 1.40 -1.00 6.38
C ILE A 252 2.90 -0.86 6.59
N SER A 253 3.67 -1.34 5.65
CA SER A 253 5.14 -1.20 5.68
C SER A 253 5.52 0.23 5.32
N GLU A 254 4.91 0.78 4.27
CA GLU A 254 5.24 2.09 3.74
C GLU A 254 4.03 2.70 3.01
N ALA A 255 3.90 4.03 3.10
CA ALA A 255 3.00 4.81 2.26
C ALA A 255 3.78 5.95 1.61
N ARG A 256 3.57 6.21 0.33
CA ARG A 256 4.26 7.30 -0.42
C ARG A 256 3.28 8.02 -1.34
N ILE A 257 3.49 9.33 -1.45
CA ILE A 257 2.80 10.14 -2.46
C ILE A 257 3.50 9.91 -3.81
N THR A 258 2.75 9.47 -4.81
CA THR A 258 3.27 9.20 -6.16
C THR A 258 2.96 10.30 -7.15
N HIS A 259 1.88 11.03 -6.91
CA HIS A 259 1.45 12.13 -7.75
C HIS A 259 0.90 13.25 -6.87
N LEU A 260 1.36 14.47 -7.15
CA LEU A 260 0.89 15.66 -6.47
C LEU A 260 0.94 16.83 -7.46
N ALA A 261 -0.22 17.37 -7.81
CA ALA A 261 -0.34 18.49 -8.73
C ALA A 261 -1.60 19.30 -8.42
N TYR A 262 -1.63 20.57 -8.77
CA TYR A 262 -2.87 21.32 -8.80
C TYR A 262 -3.84 20.75 -9.84
N ALA A 263 -5.12 20.84 -9.56
CA ALA A 263 -6.13 20.48 -10.54
C ALA A 263 -6.03 21.41 -11.76
N PRO A 264 -6.29 20.89 -12.98
CA PRO A 264 -6.10 21.64 -14.22
C PRO A 264 -6.82 23.00 -14.26
N GLU A 265 -7.96 23.10 -13.54
CA GLU A 265 -8.78 24.31 -13.52
C GLU A 265 -8.07 25.50 -12.85
N ILE A 266 -7.15 25.25 -11.93
CA ILE A 266 -6.44 26.31 -11.19
C ILE A 266 -4.94 26.33 -11.44
N ALA A 267 -4.40 25.33 -12.16
CA ALA A 267 -2.95 25.16 -12.34
C ALA A 267 -2.28 26.40 -12.94
N ALA A 268 -2.89 27.01 -13.98
CA ALA A 268 -2.37 28.22 -14.61
C ALA A 268 -2.35 29.42 -13.64
N ALA A 269 -3.42 29.63 -12.88
CA ALA A 269 -3.52 30.72 -11.91
C ALA A 269 -2.50 30.54 -10.76
N MET A 270 -2.32 29.31 -10.28
CA MET A 270 -1.34 29.02 -9.23
C MET A 270 0.10 29.19 -9.71
N LEU A 271 0.39 28.84 -10.97
CA LEU A 271 1.70 29.09 -11.58
C LEU A 271 1.97 30.61 -11.65
N GLN A 272 1.01 31.42 -12.07
CA GLN A 272 1.15 32.87 -12.10
C GLN A 272 1.37 33.44 -10.70
N ARG A 273 0.65 32.95 -9.68
CA ARG A 273 0.87 33.35 -8.29
C ARG A 273 2.27 33.01 -7.80
N GLN A 274 2.75 31.79 -8.06
CA GLN A 274 4.12 31.37 -7.71
C GLN A 274 5.18 32.22 -8.41
N GLN A 275 4.99 32.57 -9.69
CA GLN A 275 5.90 33.45 -10.42
C GLN A 275 5.90 34.86 -9.83
N ALA A 276 4.74 35.40 -9.48
CA ALA A 276 4.64 36.72 -8.86
C ALA A 276 5.33 36.75 -7.48
N SER A 277 5.10 35.76 -6.63
CA SER A 277 5.79 35.60 -5.34
C SER A 277 7.30 35.54 -5.54
N ALA A 278 7.77 34.64 -6.38
CA ALA A 278 9.22 34.48 -6.66
C ALA A 278 9.89 35.78 -7.15
N ILE A 279 9.18 36.60 -7.95
CA ILE A 279 9.70 37.93 -8.39
C ILE A 279 9.78 38.87 -7.21
N ILE A 280 8.79 38.90 -6.31
CA ILE A 280 8.80 39.77 -5.12
C ILE A 280 9.94 39.33 -4.19
N ASP A 281 10.09 38.05 -3.92
CA ASP A 281 11.12 37.50 -3.05
C ASP A 281 12.51 37.76 -3.59
N ALA A 282 12.71 37.57 -4.90
CA ALA A 282 13.96 37.92 -5.57
C ALA A 282 14.29 39.43 -5.44
N ARG A 283 13.28 40.31 -5.60
CA ARG A 283 13.47 41.74 -5.42
C ARG A 283 13.84 42.13 -3.99
N LYS A 284 13.16 41.49 -2.99
CA LYS A 284 13.46 41.68 -1.58
C LYS A 284 14.90 41.33 -1.27
N LEU A 285 15.41 40.19 -1.74
CA LEU A 285 16.81 39.77 -1.58
C LEU A 285 17.79 40.71 -2.26
N ILE A 286 17.44 41.24 -3.43
CA ILE A 286 18.26 42.24 -4.13
C ILE A 286 18.36 43.53 -3.30
N VAL A 287 17.24 44.02 -2.76
CA VAL A 287 17.21 45.21 -1.94
C VAL A 287 17.99 45.01 -0.63
N GLU A 288 17.76 43.93 0.08
CA GLU A 288 18.50 43.57 1.31
C GLU A 288 19.99 43.47 1.06
N GLY A 289 20.40 42.80 -0.03
CA GLY A 289 21.79 42.69 -0.44
C GLY A 289 22.39 44.05 -0.81
N ALA A 290 21.64 44.91 -1.52
CA ALA A 290 22.10 46.26 -1.88
C ALA A 290 22.31 47.16 -0.65
N VAL A 291 21.36 47.10 0.30
CA VAL A 291 21.47 47.84 1.57
C VAL A 291 22.70 47.37 2.36
N GLY A 292 22.92 46.06 2.49
CA GLY A 292 24.09 45.51 3.17
C GLY A 292 25.40 45.88 2.50
N MET A 293 25.45 45.91 1.15
CA MET A 293 26.64 46.35 0.40
C MET A 293 26.93 47.83 0.60
N VAL A 294 25.90 48.67 0.61
CA VAL A 294 26.06 50.14 0.86
C VAL A 294 26.52 50.39 2.29
N GLU A 295 25.94 49.72 3.27
CA GLU A 295 26.36 49.80 4.67
C GLU A 295 27.84 49.41 4.85
N MET A 296 28.23 48.28 4.24
CA MET A 296 29.63 47.80 4.26
C MET A 296 30.58 48.79 3.60
N ALA A 297 30.17 49.40 2.48
CA ALA A 297 30.99 50.40 1.78
C ALA A 297 31.18 51.64 2.61
N LEU A 298 30.13 52.19 3.24
CA LEU A 298 30.19 53.36 4.11
C LEU A 298 31.06 53.11 5.36
N ASN A 299 30.93 51.95 5.97
CA ASN A 299 31.74 51.59 7.14
C ASN A 299 33.22 51.48 6.78
N LYS A 300 33.60 50.85 5.65
CA LYS A 300 34.98 50.76 5.20
C LYS A 300 35.59 52.12 4.80
N LEU A 301 34.80 53.02 4.22
CA LEU A 301 35.23 54.38 3.91
C LEU A 301 35.48 55.19 5.17
N GLY A 302 34.65 54.99 6.22
CA GLY A 302 34.83 55.67 7.53
C GLY A 302 36.03 55.12 8.31
N GLU A 303 36.22 53.79 8.34
CA GLU A 303 37.32 53.15 9.08
C GLU A 303 38.70 53.48 8.50
N ASN A 304 38.79 53.64 7.20
CA ASN A 304 40.10 53.92 6.52
C ASN A 304 40.38 55.42 6.33
N ASP A 305 39.56 56.31 6.86
CA ASP A 305 39.70 57.77 6.76
C ASP A 305 39.92 58.29 5.33
N ILE A 306 39.38 57.56 4.34
CA ILE A 306 39.62 57.85 2.91
C ILE A 306 38.89 59.14 2.50
N VAL A 307 37.70 59.41 3.07
CA VAL A 307 36.88 60.60 2.79
C VAL A 307 36.09 60.98 4.02
N THR A 308 36.18 62.21 4.46
CA THR A 308 35.24 62.79 5.46
C THR A 308 33.95 63.21 4.75
N LEU A 309 32.93 62.36 4.88
CA LEU A 309 31.62 62.61 4.29
C LEU A 309 30.68 63.25 5.32
N ASP A 310 30.13 64.39 4.95
CA ASP A 310 29.00 64.99 5.69
C ASP A 310 27.70 64.17 5.44
N GLU A 311 26.70 64.39 6.25
CA GLU A 311 25.45 63.60 6.19
C GLU A 311 24.73 63.77 4.85
N GLU A 312 24.80 64.94 4.20
CA GLU A 312 24.18 65.21 2.91
C GLU A 312 24.87 64.44 1.77
N ARG A 313 26.21 64.39 1.78
CA ARG A 313 26.96 63.61 0.80
C ARG A 313 26.81 62.12 1.01
N LYS A 314 26.73 61.64 2.26
CA LYS A 314 26.37 60.24 2.56
C LYS A 314 25.04 59.87 1.97
N ALA A 315 24.00 60.68 2.19
CA ALA A 315 22.67 60.44 1.67
C ALA A 315 22.63 60.38 0.13
N ALA A 316 23.35 61.32 -0.53
CA ALA A 316 23.46 61.33 -1.98
C ALA A 316 24.19 60.08 -2.51
N MET A 317 25.27 59.63 -1.85
CA MET A 317 26.02 58.44 -2.20
C MET A 317 25.15 57.19 -2.03
N VAL A 318 24.44 57.03 -0.91
CA VAL A 318 23.51 55.92 -0.65
C VAL A 318 22.45 55.86 -1.72
N SER A 319 21.81 56.97 -2.06
CA SER A 319 20.78 57.04 -3.10
C SER A 319 21.34 56.57 -4.48
N ASN A 320 22.49 57.08 -4.86
CA ASN A 320 23.11 56.71 -6.13
C ASN A 320 23.51 55.22 -6.18
N LEU A 321 24.10 54.70 -5.11
CA LEU A 321 24.50 53.30 -5.03
C LEU A 321 23.26 52.36 -5.06
N LEU A 322 22.20 52.69 -4.32
CA LEU A 322 20.98 51.91 -4.33
C LEU A 322 20.31 51.90 -5.70
N VAL A 323 20.28 53.04 -6.42
CA VAL A 323 19.76 53.10 -7.79
C VAL A 323 20.53 52.18 -8.73
N VAL A 324 21.85 52.14 -8.61
CA VAL A 324 22.72 51.30 -9.46
C VAL A 324 22.54 49.81 -9.06
N LEU A 325 22.56 49.51 -7.78
CA LEU A 325 22.49 48.11 -7.27
C LEU A 325 21.10 47.47 -7.41
N CYS A 326 20.04 48.26 -7.24
CA CYS A 326 18.67 47.80 -7.39
C CYS A 326 18.11 47.93 -8.81
N GLY A 327 18.82 48.64 -9.69
CA GLY A 327 18.41 48.87 -11.08
C GLY A 327 18.52 47.61 -11.92
N ASN A 328 17.49 47.37 -12.74
CA ASN A 328 17.40 46.16 -13.59
C ASN A 328 18.05 46.35 -14.99
N LYS A 329 18.75 47.47 -15.20
CA LYS A 329 19.48 47.81 -16.45
C LYS A 329 20.91 48.17 -16.13
N ASP A 330 21.81 47.79 -17.02
CA ASP A 330 23.23 48.17 -16.92
C ASP A 330 23.31 49.68 -16.79
N ALA A 331 23.91 50.17 -15.70
CA ALA A 331 24.13 51.58 -15.48
C ALA A 331 25.14 52.12 -16.49
N GLN A 332 24.67 52.97 -17.38
CA GLN A 332 25.62 53.73 -18.23
C GLN A 332 26.20 54.90 -17.42
N PRO A 333 27.51 54.88 -17.11
CA PRO A 333 28.12 55.98 -16.37
C PRO A 333 28.10 57.25 -17.24
N ILE A 334 27.26 58.19 -16.85
CA ILE A 334 27.33 59.55 -17.42
C ILE A 334 28.40 60.30 -16.64
N VAL A 335 29.60 60.43 -17.24
CA VAL A 335 30.63 61.27 -16.67
C VAL A 335 30.28 62.72 -16.98
N ASN A 336 29.81 63.43 -15.95
CA ASN A 336 29.63 64.87 -16.05
C ASN A 336 31.03 65.57 -15.98
N SER A 337 31.59 65.85 -17.13
CA SER A 337 32.91 66.57 -17.23
C SER A 337 32.76 68.10 -17.07
N GLY A 338 31.60 68.56 -16.57
CA GLY A 338 31.32 69.97 -16.37
C GLY A 338 32.01 70.57 -15.15
N SER A 339 33.00 71.31 -15.39
CA SER A 339 33.63 72.41 -14.61
C SER A 339 33.81 72.21 -13.11
N ILE A 340 35.03 71.90 -12.76
CA ILE A 340 35.63 72.25 -11.47
C ILE A 340 35.71 73.75 -11.42
N TYR A 341 34.85 74.47 -10.71
CA TYR A 341 35.04 75.77 -10.16
C TYR A 341 34.84 75.75 -8.66
#